data_b34261452806f44b349b1c5d4405fdae
#
_entry.id   b34261452806f44b349b1c5d4405fdae
#
_cell.length_a   1.000
_cell.length_b   1.000
_cell.length_c   1.000
_cell.angle_alpha   90.00
_cell.angle_beta   90.00
_cell.angle_gamma   90.00
#
_symmetry.space_group_name_H-M   'P 1'
#
loop_
_entity.id
_entity.type
_entity.pdbx_description
1 polymer ?
#
loop_
_entity_poly.entity_id
_entity_poly.type
_entity_poly.pdbx_seq_one_letter_code
_entity_poly.pdbx_strand_id
1 'polypeptide(L)'
;MYRILIVDDERIERNGIRFLLKKLNMEFDIDEAVNGLDALEKIHQADYDILLTDVKMPFMDGIELIDNVVNEKKKMRCVIFSGCNEFDYAKRAIRLGVVDYILKPVDPKEFKETLEKVVDELEAAKASDELKSKSMEFLYEHALYMLVNGEDIESIPVSYTHLRAHE
;
A
#
# COMPACT_ATOMS: atom_id res chain seq x y z
N MET A 1 -4.00 -8.17 -11.17
CA MET A 1 -4.33 -8.94 -9.96
C MET A 1 -3.60 -8.33 -8.79
N TYR A 2 -4.29 -7.98 -7.71
CA TYR A 2 -3.70 -7.37 -6.51
C TYR A 2 -3.61 -8.40 -5.39
N ARG A 3 -2.52 -8.35 -4.62
CA ARG A 3 -2.32 -9.26 -3.49
C ARG A 3 -2.74 -8.61 -2.18
N ILE A 4 -3.68 -9.25 -1.47
CA ILE A 4 -4.32 -8.74 -0.25
C ILE A 4 -3.95 -9.62 0.94
N LEU A 5 -3.57 -9.00 2.05
CA LEU A 5 -3.46 -9.66 3.34
C LEU A 5 -4.60 -9.20 4.25
N ILE A 6 -5.45 -10.13 4.67
CA ILE A 6 -6.52 -9.92 5.64
C ILE A 6 -6.02 -10.34 7.02
N VAL A 7 -6.10 -9.43 8.00
CA VAL A 7 -5.60 -9.66 9.36
C VAL A 7 -6.72 -9.41 10.38
N ASP A 8 -7.13 -10.45 11.06
CA ASP A 8 -8.16 -10.40 12.10
C ASP A 8 -8.05 -11.69 12.92
N ASP A 9 -8.18 -11.68 14.23
CA ASP A 9 -8.09 -12.87 15.06
C ASP A 9 -9.37 -13.72 14.96
N GLU A 10 -10.50 -13.12 14.56
CA GLU A 10 -11.76 -13.82 14.38
C GLU A 10 -11.93 -14.38 12.96
N ARG A 11 -11.97 -15.70 12.84
CA ARG A 11 -12.15 -16.38 11.53
C ARG A 11 -13.44 -15.97 10.81
N ILE A 12 -14.49 -15.66 11.57
CA ILE A 12 -15.79 -15.26 11.00
C ILE A 12 -15.65 -13.91 10.29
N GLU A 13 -14.92 -12.98 10.89
CA GLU A 13 -14.65 -11.66 10.32
C GLU A 13 -13.81 -11.77 9.04
N ARG A 14 -12.74 -12.56 9.06
CA ARG A 14 -11.94 -12.80 7.84
C ARG A 14 -12.77 -13.39 6.71
N ASN A 15 -13.66 -14.35 7.01
CA ASN A 15 -14.56 -14.92 6.03
C ASN A 15 -15.56 -13.90 5.47
N GLY A 16 -16.05 -12.99 6.31
CA GLY A 16 -16.92 -11.88 5.91
C GLY A 16 -16.23 -10.95 4.91
N ILE A 17 -15.01 -10.51 5.21
CA ILE A 17 -14.21 -9.66 4.32
C ILE A 17 -13.90 -10.39 3.00
N ARG A 18 -13.49 -11.66 3.07
CA ARG A 18 -13.26 -12.50 1.88
C ARG A 18 -14.52 -12.59 1.00
N PHE A 19 -15.69 -12.75 1.63
CA PHE A 19 -16.95 -12.78 0.89
C PHE A 19 -17.26 -11.44 0.20
N LEU A 20 -17.01 -10.33 0.86
CA LEU A 20 -17.18 -9.00 0.26
C LEU A 20 -16.22 -8.80 -0.93
N LEU A 21 -14.94 -9.18 -0.78
CA LEU A 21 -13.95 -9.12 -1.87
C LEU A 21 -14.39 -9.93 -3.10
N LYS A 22 -14.93 -11.14 -2.90
CA LYS A 22 -15.42 -11.98 -3.99
C LYS A 22 -16.63 -11.38 -4.74
N LYS A 23 -17.37 -10.47 -4.13
CA LYS A 23 -18.48 -9.75 -4.78
C LYS A 23 -18.04 -8.58 -5.63
N LEU A 24 -16.79 -8.13 -5.47
CA LEU A 24 -16.21 -7.12 -6.33
C LEU A 24 -15.82 -7.78 -7.66
N ASN A 25 -16.07 -7.10 -8.78
CA ASN A 25 -15.63 -7.56 -10.11
C ASN A 25 -14.14 -7.32 -10.32
N MET A 26 -13.30 -7.72 -9.35
CA MET A 26 -11.85 -7.55 -9.34
C MET A 26 -11.18 -8.88 -8.95
N GLU A 27 -10.03 -9.15 -9.54
CA GLU A 27 -9.23 -10.33 -9.19
C GLU A 27 -8.24 -9.99 -8.08
N PHE A 28 -8.40 -10.67 -6.94
CA PHE A 28 -7.53 -10.56 -5.79
C PHE A 28 -6.89 -11.93 -5.45
N ASP A 29 -5.59 -11.91 -5.15
CA ASP A 29 -4.90 -12.98 -4.47
C ASP A 29 -4.95 -12.71 -2.96
N ILE A 30 -5.63 -13.58 -2.19
CA ILE A 30 -6.00 -13.30 -0.80
C ILE A 30 -5.28 -14.26 0.14
N ASP A 31 -4.42 -13.71 0.99
CA ASP A 31 -3.84 -14.36 2.14
C ASP A 31 -4.49 -13.87 3.45
N GLU A 32 -4.36 -14.66 4.51
CA GLU A 32 -4.91 -14.36 5.83
C GLU A 32 -3.84 -14.45 6.91
N ALA A 33 -3.97 -13.62 7.94
CA ALA A 33 -3.20 -13.72 9.17
C ALA A 33 -4.13 -13.57 10.38
N VAL A 34 -3.74 -14.18 11.51
CA VAL A 34 -4.58 -14.25 12.71
C VAL A 34 -4.23 -13.20 13.77
N ASN A 35 -3.17 -12.44 13.57
CA ASN A 35 -2.74 -11.32 14.42
C ASN A 35 -1.63 -10.53 13.71
N GLY A 36 -1.19 -9.42 14.32
CA GLY A 36 -0.17 -8.56 13.72
C GLY A 36 1.19 -9.22 13.56
N LEU A 37 1.59 -10.14 14.46
CA LEU A 37 2.88 -10.85 14.34
C LEU A 37 2.89 -11.82 13.16
N ASP A 38 1.85 -12.63 13.01
CA ASP A 38 1.67 -13.53 11.86
C ASP A 38 1.64 -12.73 10.54
N ALA A 39 0.95 -11.58 10.56
CA ALA A 39 0.91 -10.69 9.41
C ALA A 39 2.30 -10.13 9.05
N LEU A 40 3.05 -9.65 10.03
CA LEU A 40 4.39 -9.10 9.81
C LEU A 40 5.36 -10.15 9.25
N GLU A 41 5.30 -11.39 9.77
CA GLU A 41 6.08 -12.50 9.24
C GLU A 41 5.78 -12.76 7.75
N LYS A 42 4.50 -12.76 7.37
CA LYS A 42 4.08 -12.92 5.97
C LYS A 42 4.52 -11.76 5.09
N ILE A 43 4.44 -10.53 5.58
CA ILE A 43 4.90 -9.32 4.89
C ILE A 43 6.42 -9.34 4.64
N HIS A 44 7.20 -10.00 5.52
CA HIS A 44 8.62 -10.19 5.29
C HIS A 44 8.94 -11.28 4.25
N GLN A 45 8.04 -12.25 4.08
CA GLN A 45 8.23 -13.37 3.13
C GLN A 45 7.71 -13.06 1.73
N ALA A 46 6.76 -12.13 1.59
CA ALA A 46 6.11 -11.82 0.33
C ALA A 46 5.64 -10.36 0.26
N ASP A 47 5.54 -9.83 -0.96
CA ASP A 47 4.99 -8.51 -1.19
C ASP A 47 3.45 -8.55 -1.28
N TYR A 48 2.80 -7.59 -0.63
CA TYR A 48 1.36 -7.37 -0.68
C TYR A 48 1.08 -5.94 -1.17
N ASP A 49 0.01 -5.79 -1.95
CA ASP A 49 -0.45 -4.48 -2.42
C ASP A 49 -1.36 -3.80 -1.38
N ILE A 50 -2.18 -4.62 -0.67
CA ILE A 50 -3.23 -4.14 0.24
C ILE A 50 -3.17 -4.90 1.57
N LEU A 51 -3.23 -4.16 2.67
CA LEU A 51 -3.41 -4.69 4.01
C LEU A 51 -4.80 -4.28 4.53
N LEU A 52 -5.61 -5.27 4.88
CA LEU A 52 -6.91 -5.09 5.53
C LEU A 52 -6.80 -5.65 6.95
N THR A 53 -6.79 -4.80 7.97
CA THR A 53 -6.52 -5.24 9.35
C THR A 53 -7.57 -4.78 10.33
N ASP A 54 -7.91 -5.65 11.29
CA ASP A 54 -8.59 -5.21 12.52
C ASP A 54 -7.63 -4.40 13.40
N VAL A 55 -8.18 -3.58 14.29
CA VAL A 55 -7.39 -2.83 15.27
C VAL A 55 -7.03 -3.72 16.45
N LYS A 56 -8.01 -4.36 17.07
CA LYS A 56 -7.81 -5.08 18.33
C LYS A 56 -7.52 -6.55 18.10
N MET A 57 -6.25 -6.91 18.17
CA MET A 57 -5.81 -8.29 18.05
C MET A 57 -4.80 -8.63 19.16
N PRO A 58 -4.68 -9.92 19.54
CA PRO A 58 -3.68 -10.34 20.51
C PRO A 58 -2.25 -10.19 19.95
N PHE A 59 -1.27 -10.01 20.84
CA PHE A 59 0.17 -9.92 20.61
C PHE A 59 0.64 -8.64 19.94
N MET A 60 0.11 -8.29 18.78
CA MET A 60 0.38 -7.06 18.05
C MET A 60 -0.93 -6.55 17.46
N ASP A 61 -1.31 -5.33 17.81
CA ASP A 61 -2.51 -4.69 17.30
C ASP A 61 -2.33 -4.19 15.85
N GLY A 62 -3.43 -3.83 15.16
CA GLY A 62 -3.41 -3.40 13.78
C GLY A 62 -2.69 -2.07 13.57
N ILE A 63 -2.68 -1.19 14.56
CA ILE A 63 -1.96 0.09 14.50
C ILE A 63 -0.45 -0.13 14.61
N GLU A 64 -0.02 -1.01 15.53
CA GLU A 64 1.39 -1.41 15.65
C GLU A 64 1.88 -2.11 14.39
N LEU A 65 1.05 -2.97 13.77
CA LEU A 65 1.36 -3.60 12.50
C LEU A 65 1.59 -2.56 11.40
N ILE A 66 0.68 -1.60 11.25
CA ILE A 66 0.80 -0.55 10.21
C ILE A 66 2.01 0.34 10.49
N ASP A 67 2.32 0.66 11.73
CA ASP A 67 3.51 1.43 12.10
C ASP A 67 4.80 0.72 11.63
N ASN A 68 4.91 -0.60 11.83
CA ASN A 68 6.00 -1.40 11.30
C ASN A 68 6.08 -1.36 9.76
N VAL A 69 4.94 -1.53 9.08
CA VAL A 69 4.84 -1.46 7.60
C VAL A 69 5.35 -0.12 7.07
N VAL A 70 4.95 0.98 7.70
CA VAL A 70 5.37 2.35 7.34
C VAL A 70 6.86 2.56 7.59
N ASN A 71 7.36 2.15 8.76
CA ASN A 71 8.77 2.27 9.13
C ASN A 71 9.69 1.46 8.21
N GLU A 72 9.22 0.30 7.73
CA GLU A 72 9.94 -0.52 6.75
C GLU A 72 9.78 -0.02 5.30
N LYS A 73 9.08 1.11 5.10
CA LYS A 73 8.83 1.72 3.78
C LYS A 73 8.18 0.76 2.78
N LYS A 74 7.32 -0.15 3.25
CA LYS A 74 6.58 -1.06 2.38
C LYS A 74 5.55 -0.28 1.55
N LYS A 75 5.48 -0.56 0.26
CA LYS A 75 4.59 0.13 -0.69
C LYS A 75 3.19 -0.50 -0.72
N MET A 76 2.58 -0.76 0.43
CA MET A 76 1.24 -1.30 0.50
C MET A 76 0.24 -0.26 0.99
N ARG A 77 -1.02 -0.39 0.58
CA ARG A 77 -2.13 0.45 1.04
C ARG A 77 -2.82 -0.23 2.21
N CYS A 78 -3.02 0.51 3.28
CA CYS A 78 -3.59 -0.02 4.52
C CYS A 78 -5.00 0.51 4.72
N VAL A 79 -5.94 -0.40 5.06
CA VAL A 79 -7.31 -0.09 5.48
C VAL A 79 -7.53 -0.78 6.82
N ILE A 80 -8.16 -0.07 7.74
CA ILE A 80 -8.50 -0.57 9.08
C ILE A 80 -9.98 -0.88 9.16
N PHE A 81 -10.31 -2.02 9.75
CA PHE A 81 -11.65 -2.34 10.25
C PHE A 81 -11.66 -2.30 11.76
N SER A 82 -12.67 -1.72 12.37
CA SER A 82 -12.72 -1.64 13.82
C SER A 82 -14.15 -1.74 14.37
N GLY A 83 -14.34 -2.59 15.34
CA GLY A 83 -15.55 -2.62 16.17
C GLY A 83 -15.60 -1.51 17.22
N CYS A 84 -14.55 -0.73 17.34
CA CYS A 84 -14.38 0.31 18.34
C CYS A 84 -14.41 1.70 17.74
N ASN A 85 -15.29 2.53 18.24
CA ASN A 85 -15.34 3.95 17.91
C ASN A 85 -14.38 4.75 18.83
N GLU A 86 -13.14 4.26 18.96
CA GLU A 86 -12.13 4.93 19.80
C GLU A 86 -11.39 5.97 18.96
N PHE A 87 -11.64 7.22 19.25
CA PHE A 87 -11.06 8.38 18.55
C PHE A 87 -9.53 8.34 18.45
N ASP A 88 -8.86 7.82 19.48
CA ASP A 88 -7.40 7.74 19.52
C ASP A 88 -6.82 6.79 18.46
N TYR A 89 -7.48 5.67 18.20
CA TYR A 89 -7.05 4.75 17.12
C TYR A 89 -7.23 5.39 15.75
N ALA A 90 -8.38 6.00 15.48
CA ALA A 90 -8.62 6.70 14.22
C ALA A 90 -7.60 7.83 13.99
N LYS A 91 -7.25 8.60 15.02
CA LYS A 91 -6.23 9.66 14.93
C LYS A 91 -4.83 9.11 14.66
N ARG A 92 -4.46 7.99 15.26
CA ARG A 92 -3.18 7.31 14.96
C ARG A 92 -3.14 6.78 13.53
N ALA A 93 -4.23 6.12 13.10
CA ALA A 93 -4.38 5.60 11.74
C ALA A 93 -4.19 6.69 10.67
N ILE A 94 -4.83 7.85 10.84
CA ILE A 94 -4.66 9.00 9.94
C ILE A 94 -3.20 9.46 9.87
N ARG A 95 -2.51 9.52 11.00
CA ARG A 95 -1.08 9.91 11.04
C ARG A 95 -0.16 8.92 10.33
N LEU A 96 -0.52 7.65 10.32
CA LEU A 96 0.19 6.58 9.61
C LEU A 96 -0.16 6.52 8.12
N GLY A 97 -1.10 7.35 7.65
CA GLY A 97 -1.46 7.44 6.24
C GLY A 97 -2.28 6.26 5.74
N VAL A 98 -3.14 5.67 6.59
CA VAL A 98 -4.09 4.64 6.11
C VAL A 98 -5.07 5.26 5.12
N VAL A 99 -5.49 4.47 4.14
CA VAL A 99 -6.41 4.94 3.10
C VAL A 99 -7.79 5.19 3.67
N ASP A 100 -8.23 4.31 4.57
CA ASP A 100 -9.54 4.43 5.21
C ASP A 100 -9.61 3.69 6.55
N TYR A 101 -10.64 4.05 7.35
CA TYR A 101 -10.94 3.46 8.65
C TYR A 101 -12.44 3.14 8.69
N ILE A 102 -12.79 1.87 8.51
CA ILE A 102 -14.17 1.38 8.40
C ILE A 102 -14.64 0.85 9.74
N LEU A 103 -15.83 1.27 10.17
CA LEU A 103 -16.46 0.75 11.40
C LEU A 103 -17.19 -0.56 11.11
N LYS A 104 -17.05 -1.53 12.04
CA LYS A 104 -17.87 -2.75 12.05
C LYS A 104 -19.26 -2.46 12.68
N PRO A 105 -20.36 -3.01 12.17
CA PRO A 105 -20.43 -3.96 11.05
C PRO A 105 -20.16 -3.31 9.70
N VAL A 106 -19.36 -3.96 8.87
CA VAL A 106 -18.92 -3.42 7.57
C VAL A 106 -20.11 -3.30 6.62
N ASP A 107 -20.39 -2.08 6.18
CA ASP A 107 -21.37 -1.84 5.10
C ASP A 107 -20.77 -2.25 3.75
N PRO A 108 -21.44 -3.11 2.95
CA PRO A 108 -20.90 -3.56 1.66
C PRO A 108 -20.65 -2.45 0.64
N LYS A 109 -21.41 -1.36 0.71
CA LYS A 109 -21.26 -0.22 -0.21
C LYS A 109 -20.01 0.60 0.18
N GLU A 110 -19.88 0.93 1.47
CA GLU A 110 -18.71 1.62 2.01
C GLU A 110 -17.43 0.83 1.72
N PHE A 111 -17.46 -0.49 1.96
CA PHE A 111 -16.35 -1.38 1.65
C PHE A 111 -15.94 -1.32 0.18
N LYS A 112 -16.91 -1.37 -0.73
CA LYS A 112 -16.66 -1.28 -2.18
C LYS A 112 -16.02 0.06 -2.55
N GLU A 113 -16.57 1.18 -2.08
CA GLU A 113 -16.05 2.53 -2.34
C GLU A 113 -14.62 2.69 -1.83
N THR A 114 -14.32 2.16 -0.64
CA THR A 114 -12.97 2.15 -0.08
C THR A 114 -11.99 1.32 -0.93
N LEU A 115 -12.39 0.13 -1.37
CA LEU A 115 -11.51 -0.71 -2.19
C LEU A 115 -11.27 -0.11 -3.59
N GLU A 116 -12.27 0.51 -4.20
CA GLU A 116 -12.12 1.26 -5.45
C GLU A 116 -11.09 2.39 -5.28
N LYS A 117 -11.19 3.19 -4.22
CA LYS A 117 -10.20 4.22 -3.88
C LYS A 117 -8.79 3.66 -3.68
N VAL A 118 -8.66 2.53 -2.97
CA VAL A 118 -7.36 1.85 -2.76
C VAL A 118 -6.74 1.44 -4.10
N VAL A 119 -7.53 0.85 -4.99
CA VAL A 119 -7.06 0.42 -6.32
C VAL A 119 -6.65 1.62 -7.16
N ASP A 120 -7.44 2.69 -7.18
CA ASP A 120 -7.10 3.94 -7.90
C ASP A 120 -5.77 4.53 -7.41
N GLU A 121 -5.52 4.55 -6.09
CA GLU A 121 -4.24 5.00 -5.53
C GLU A 121 -3.06 4.09 -5.92
N LEU A 122 -3.27 2.78 -5.98
CA LEU A 122 -2.24 1.83 -6.44
C LEU A 122 -1.92 2.01 -7.92
N GLU A 123 -2.93 2.23 -8.76
CA GLU A 123 -2.74 2.48 -10.20
C GLU A 123 -2.02 3.80 -10.44
N ALA A 124 -2.38 4.86 -9.73
CA ALA A 124 -1.70 6.15 -9.81
C ALA A 124 -0.23 6.05 -9.38
N ALA A 125 0.07 5.29 -8.33
CA ALA A 125 1.44 5.06 -7.88
C ALA A 125 2.26 4.26 -8.92
N LYS A 126 1.68 3.21 -9.52
CA LYS A 126 2.33 2.44 -10.59
C LYS A 126 2.63 3.31 -11.82
N ALA A 127 1.67 4.11 -12.26
CA ALA A 127 1.86 5.03 -13.40
C ALA A 127 2.98 6.05 -13.14
N SER A 128 3.08 6.58 -11.90
CA SER A 128 4.16 7.49 -11.51
C SER A 128 5.53 6.81 -11.50
N ASP A 129 5.61 5.58 -11.00
CA ASP A 129 6.86 4.81 -10.97
C ASP A 129 7.32 4.42 -12.39
N GLU A 130 6.40 4.06 -13.29
CA GLU A 130 6.69 3.78 -14.70
C GLU A 130 7.21 5.03 -15.45
N LEU A 131 6.61 6.20 -15.21
CA LEU A 131 7.07 7.47 -15.78
C LEU A 131 8.50 7.81 -15.33
N LYS A 132 8.80 7.64 -14.04
CA LYS A 132 10.14 7.84 -13.49
C LYS A 132 11.15 6.88 -14.09
N SER A 133 10.79 5.60 -14.23
CA SER A 133 11.67 4.59 -14.84
C SER A 133 11.99 4.92 -16.28
N LYS A 134 10.99 5.25 -17.11
CA LYS A 134 11.19 5.65 -18.51
C LYS A 134 12.04 6.91 -18.66
N SER A 135 11.83 7.89 -17.77
CA SER A 135 12.65 9.11 -17.77
C SER A 135 14.12 8.82 -17.42
N MET A 136 14.38 7.91 -16.46
CA MET A 136 15.73 7.49 -16.10
C MET A 136 16.40 6.70 -17.22
N GLU A 137 15.68 5.81 -17.86
CA GLU A 137 16.18 5.04 -19.03
C GLU A 137 16.58 5.96 -20.16
N PHE A 138 15.72 6.93 -20.53
CA PHE A 138 16.02 7.94 -21.53
C PHE A 138 17.26 8.78 -21.17
N LEU A 139 17.39 9.21 -19.93
CA LEU A 139 18.57 9.96 -19.45
C LEU A 139 19.84 9.12 -19.52
N TYR A 140 19.76 7.83 -19.20
CA TYR A 140 20.88 6.92 -19.24
C TYR A 140 21.33 6.66 -20.69
N GLU A 141 20.41 6.39 -21.61
CA GLU A 141 20.70 6.24 -23.04
C GLU A 141 21.32 7.50 -23.63
N HIS A 142 20.77 8.67 -23.28
CA HIS A 142 21.29 9.95 -23.74
C HIS A 142 22.71 10.24 -23.22
N ALA A 143 22.96 9.95 -21.94
CA ALA A 143 24.29 10.08 -21.34
C ALA A 143 25.32 9.15 -22.00
N LEU A 144 24.94 7.90 -22.29
CA LEU A 144 25.79 6.96 -23.02
C LEU A 144 26.10 7.44 -24.46
N TYR A 145 25.08 7.96 -25.16
CA TYR A 145 25.26 8.51 -26.50
C TYR A 145 26.28 9.66 -26.52
N MET A 146 26.18 10.59 -25.54
CA MET A 146 27.12 11.71 -25.43
C MET A 146 28.54 11.25 -25.10
N LEU A 147 28.69 10.28 -24.19
CA LEU A 147 30.00 9.70 -23.84
C LEU A 147 30.68 9.03 -25.08
N VAL A 148 29.91 8.30 -25.86
CA VAL A 148 30.44 7.60 -27.05
C VAL A 148 30.84 8.57 -28.17
N ASN A 149 30.11 9.70 -28.29
CA ASN A 149 30.39 10.70 -29.36
C ASN A 149 31.36 11.81 -28.90
N GLY A 150 31.88 11.76 -27.65
CA GLY A 150 32.84 12.74 -27.14
C GLY A 150 32.23 14.11 -26.88
N GLU A 151 30.93 14.21 -26.69
CA GLU A 151 30.23 15.44 -26.34
C GLU A 151 30.27 15.68 -24.84
N ASP A 152 30.51 16.93 -24.40
CA ASP A 152 30.59 17.30 -22.98
C ASP A 152 29.22 17.17 -22.29
N ILE A 153 29.20 16.50 -21.13
CA ILE A 153 28.02 16.27 -20.29
C ILE A 153 27.42 17.60 -19.75
N GLU A 154 28.13 18.72 -19.83
CA GLU A 154 27.64 20.03 -19.38
C GLU A 154 26.46 20.59 -20.18
N SER A 155 26.10 20.00 -21.32
CA SER A 155 24.98 20.43 -22.17
C SER A 155 23.61 19.85 -21.79
N ILE A 156 23.50 19.08 -20.71
CA ILE A 156 22.21 18.57 -20.22
C ILE A 156 21.36 19.75 -19.70
N PRO A 157 20.16 20.02 -20.25
CA PRO A 157 19.32 21.11 -19.77
C PRO A 157 19.02 21.00 -18.28
N VAL A 158 19.26 22.08 -17.54
CA VAL A 158 19.09 22.17 -16.07
C VAL A 158 17.68 21.80 -15.57
N SER A 159 16.68 21.78 -16.48
CA SER A 159 15.31 21.35 -16.17
C SER A 159 15.21 19.90 -15.67
N TYR A 160 16.22 19.05 -15.92
CA TYR A 160 16.24 17.66 -15.48
C TYR A 160 16.99 17.44 -14.14
N THR A 161 17.71 18.43 -13.63
CA THR A 161 18.45 18.29 -12.36
C THR A 161 17.59 18.52 -11.11
N HIS A 162 16.38 19.05 -11.23
CA HIS A 162 15.46 19.27 -10.10
C HIS A 162 14.77 18.00 -9.56
N LEU A 163 14.92 16.87 -10.23
CA LEU A 163 14.40 15.58 -9.73
C LEU A 163 15.26 14.95 -8.59
N ARG A 164 16.40 15.59 -8.23
CA ARG A 164 17.34 15.06 -7.24
C ARG A 164 17.22 15.65 -5.83
N ALA A 165 16.27 16.56 -5.58
CA ALA A 165 16.23 17.36 -4.35
C ALA A 165 15.02 17.09 -3.43
N HIS A 166 14.50 15.87 -3.38
CA HIS A 166 13.57 15.43 -2.33
C HIS A 166 13.87 13.99 -1.94
N GLU A 167 14.97 13.78 -1.25
CA GLU A 167 15.17 12.71 -0.28
C GLU A 167 15.04 13.30 1.14
#